data_00bb55075b0badbf009bd84d3cc988cc
#
_entry.id   00bb55075b0badbf009bd84d3cc988cc
#
_cell.length_a   1.000
_cell.length_b   1.000
_cell.length_c   1.000
_cell.angle_alpha   90.00
_cell.angle_beta   90.00
_cell.angle_gamma   90.00
#
_symmetry.space_group_name_H-M   'P 1'
#
loop_
_entity.id
_entity.type
_entity.pdbx_description
1 polymer ?
#
loop_
_entity_poly.entity_id
_entity_poly.type
_entity_poly.pdbx_seq_one_letter_code
_entity_poly.pdbx_strand_id
1 'polypeptide(L)'
;MNIFELFILAIGLSMDAFAVSICKGLSLGKIKAKHMCIAGAWFGGFQALMPLIGYFGGRFFADKVTRYSHWVAFVLLLFIGISMIKESGEEEHVNADMDVKSMFLLAVATSIDALAVGVTFAFLKVAIVPAVSFIGIVTFVCSAAGVKIGSLFGMKYKSKADLCGGIILILIGVKILLEGLGII
;
A
#
# COMPACT_ATOMS: atom_id res chain seq x y z
N MET A 1 -11.47 -12.33 -18.41
CA MET A 1 -11.44 -10.95 -17.87
C MET A 1 -10.99 -10.01 -18.97
N ASN A 2 -11.77 -8.96 -19.22
CA ASN A 2 -11.48 -7.97 -20.26
C ASN A 2 -10.35 -7.03 -19.75
N ILE A 3 -9.58 -6.42 -20.66
CA ILE A 3 -8.50 -5.49 -20.31
C ILE A 3 -9.02 -4.27 -19.51
N PHE A 4 -10.24 -3.84 -19.77
CA PHE A 4 -10.89 -2.74 -19.06
C PHE A 4 -11.24 -3.12 -17.61
N GLU A 5 -11.74 -4.32 -17.39
CA GLU A 5 -12.00 -4.87 -16.03
C GLU A 5 -10.70 -4.98 -15.24
N LEU A 6 -9.63 -5.46 -15.89
CA LEU A 6 -8.31 -5.54 -15.28
C LEU A 6 -7.76 -4.15 -14.93
N PHE A 7 -8.00 -3.15 -15.79
CA PHE A 7 -7.57 -1.78 -15.53
C PHE A 7 -8.28 -1.18 -14.31
N ILE A 8 -9.60 -1.32 -14.23
CA ILE A 8 -10.38 -0.83 -13.07
C ILE A 8 -9.92 -1.53 -11.80
N LEU A 9 -9.73 -2.85 -11.84
CA LEU A 9 -9.24 -3.62 -10.71
C LEU A 9 -7.83 -3.16 -10.28
N ALA A 10 -6.92 -2.96 -11.24
CA ALA A 10 -5.56 -2.50 -10.96
C ALA A 10 -5.53 -1.10 -10.32
N ILE A 11 -6.38 -0.19 -10.80
CA ILE A 11 -6.55 1.14 -10.17
C ILE A 11 -7.08 0.98 -8.75
N GLY A 12 -8.15 0.20 -8.55
CA GLY A 12 -8.71 -0.05 -7.21
C GLY A 12 -7.67 -0.57 -6.24
N LEU A 13 -6.96 -1.64 -6.61
CA LEU A 13 -5.89 -2.24 -5.80
C LEU A 13 -4.70 -1.30 -5.55
N SER A 14 -4.45 -0.32 -6.43
CA SER A 14 -3.35 0.62 -6.24
C SER A 14 -3.69 1.80 -5.34
N MET A 15 -4.95 1.99 -4.95
CA MET A 15 -5.37 3.16 -4.16
C MET A 15 -4.78 3.19 -2.76
N ASP A 16 -4.66 2.05 -2.09
CA ASP A 16 -4.06 1.96 -0.76
C ASP A 16 -2.56 2.29 -0.82
N ALA A 17 -1.85 1.73 -1.79
CA ALA A 17 -0.45 2.03 -2.03
C ALA A 17 -0.24 3.51 -2.42
N PHE A 18 -1.15 4.09 -3.20
CA PHE A 18 -1.14 5.52 -3.56
C PHE A 18 -1.32 6.41 -2.33
N ALA A 19 -2.31 6.13 -1.48
CA ALA A 19 -2.57 6.90 -0.26
C ALA A 19 -1.37 6.85 0.70
N VAL A 20 -0.82 5.66 0.93
CA VAL A 20 0.39 5.47 1.76
C VAL A 20 1.60 6.17 1.15
N SER A 21 1.74 6.15 -0.18
CA SER A 21 2.82 6.86 -0.89
C SER A 21 2.72 8.37 -0.73
N ILE A 22 1.51 8.94 -0.70
CA ILE A 22 1.29 10.36 -0.38
C ILE A 22 1.79 10.65 1.04
N CYS A 23 1.41 9.82 2.02
CA CYS A 23 1.86 9.99 3.41
C CYS A 23 3.39 9.95 3.52
N LYS A 24 4.04 8.98 2.84
CA LYS A 24 5.51 8.92 2.79
C LYS A 24 6.12 10.15 2.11
N GLY A 25 5.52 10.62 1.01
CA GLY A 25 5.96 11.85 0.34
C GLY A 25 5.86 13.09 1.22
N LEU A 26 4.81 13.19 2.04
CA LEU A 26 4.61 14.25 3.03
C LEU A 26 5.77 14.27 4.06
N SER A 27 6.10 13.12 4.64
CA SER A 27 7.19 12.96 5.62
C SER A 27 8.58 13.29 5.05
N LEU A 28 8.85 12.87 3.81
CA LEU A 28 10.16 13.08 3.16
C LEU A 28 10.46 14.54 2.85
N GLY A 29 9.44 15.36 2.63
CA GLY A 29 9.58 16.76 2.21
C GLY A 29 10.28 16.86 0.85
N LYS A 30 11.62 17.06 0.84
CA LYS A 30 12.40 17.12 -0.42
C LYS A 30 12.69 15.72 -0.95
N ILE A 31 12.13 15.40 -2.10
CA ILE A 31 12.32 14.10 -2.77
C ILE A 31 13.27 14.20 -3.96
N LYS A 32 13.89 13.05 -4.27
CA LYS A 32 14.62 12.80 -5.53
C LYS A 32 13.87 11.73 -6.32
N ALA A 33 14.11 11.64 -7.62
CA ALA A 33 13.55 10.57 -8.46
C ALA A 33 13.78 9.16 -7.86
N LYS A 34 14.90 8.96 -7.16
CA LYS A 34 15.22 7.71 -6.45
C LYS A 34 14.11 7.31 -5.44
N HIS A 35 13.56 8.26 -4.68
CA HIS A 35 12.50 7.96 -3.69
C HIS A 35 11.21 7.50 -4.37
N MET A 36 10.86 8.13 -5.49
CA MET A 36 9.70 7.71 -6.30
C MET A 36 9.87 6.30 -6.86
N CYS A 37 11.07 5.99 -7.39
CA CYS A 37 11.38 4.65 -7.91
C CYS A 37 11.39 3.60 -6.80
N ILE A 38 11.92 3.91 -5.62
CA ILE A 38 11.93 2.99 -4.47
C ILE A 38 10.50 2.68 -4.04
N ALA A 39 9.65 3.70 -3.84
CA ALA A 39 8.26 3.48 -3.47
C ALA A 39 7.51 2.66 -4.53
N GLY A 40 7.64 3.05 -5.81
CA GLY A 40 7.06 2.30 -6.92
C GLY A 40 7.52 0.84 -6.96
N ALA A 41 8.82 0.58 -6.76
CA ALA A 41 9.36 -0.79 -6.77
C ALA A 41 8.84 -1.62 -5.59
N TRP A 42 8.78 -1.06 -4.38
CA TRP A 42 8.23 -1.76 -3.21
C TRP A 42 6.75 -2.05 -3.39
N PHE A 43 5.92 -1.04 -3.59
CA PHE A 43 4.47 -1.21 -3.69
C PHE A 43 4.07 -1.98 -4.95
N GLY A 44 4.61 -1.61 -6.12
CA GLY A 44 4.32 -2.32 -7.37
C GLY A 44 4.83 -3.75 -7.38
N GLY A 45 6.02 -4.00 -6.79
CA GLY A 45 6.59 -5.34 -6.66
C GLY A 45 5.73 -6.25 -5.77
N PHE A 46 5.32 -5.78 -4.60
CA PHE A 46 4.45 -6.54 -3.71
C PHE A 46 3.04 -6.70 -4.27
N GLN A 47 2.51 -5.68 -4.95
CA GLN A 47 1.21 -5.74 -5.60
C GLN A 47 1.17 -6.72 -6.78
N ALA A 48 2.31 -7.04 -7.39
CA ALA A 48 2.44 -8.12 -8.37
C ALA A 48 2.70 -9.48 -7.71
N LEU A 49 3.53 -9.51 -6.65
CA LEU A 49 3.94 -10.73 -5.97
C LEU A 49 2.78 -11.39 -5.19
N MET A 50 1.99 -10.58 -4.48
CA MET A 50 0.90 -11.10 -3.63
C MET A 50 -0.19 -11.85 -4.42
N PRO A 51 -0.69 -11.36 -5.57
CA PRO A 51 -1.62 -12.17 -6.36
C PRO A 51 -0.98 -13.42 -6.95
N LEU A 52 0.33 -13.44 -7.23
CA LEU A 52 1.01 -14.68 -7.60
C LEU A 52 0.97 -15.71 -6.45
N ILE A 53 1.30 -15.28 -5.24
CA ILE A 53 1.22 -16.14 -4.04
C ILE A 53 -0.21 -16.62 -3.84
N GLY A 54 -1.20 -15.74 -3.96
CA GLY A 54 -2.62 -16.06 -3.86
C GLY A 54 -3.07 -17.06 -4.93
N TYR A 55 -2.62 -16.88 -6.17
CA TYR A 55 -2.96 -17.78 -7.29
C TYR A 55 -2.45 -19.20 -7.08
N PHE A 56 -1.18 -19.35 -6.70
CA PHE A 56 -0.57 -20.67 -6.48
C PHE A 56 -0.96 -21.29 -5.13
N GLY A 57 -1.14 -20.47 -4.10
CA GLY A 57 -1.54 -20.90 -2.75
C GLY A 57 -3.05 -21.01 -2.52
N GLY A 58 -3.85 -20.47 -3.44
CA GLY A 58 -5.28 -20.22 -3.22
C GLY A 58 -6.13 -21.44 -2.85
N ARG A 59 -5.75 -22.62 -3.32
CA ARG A 59 -6.45 -23.88 -2.95
C ARG A 59 -6.23 -24.29 -1.49
N PHE A 60 -5.14 -23.83 -0.86
CA PHE A 60 -4.77 -24.23 0.51
C PHE A 60 -5.11 -23.18 1.57
N PHE A 61 -5.20 -21.89 1.18
CA PHE A 61 -5.23 -20.77 2.12
C PHE A 61 -6.44 -19.83 1.97
N ALA A 62 -7.32 -20.04 1.00
CA ALA A 62 -8.41 -19.13 0.67
C ALA A 62 -9.21 -18.65 1.90
N ASP A 63 -9.67 -19.57 2.73
CA ASP A 63 -10.52 -19.24 3.90
C ASP A 63 -9.75 -18.48 5.00
N LYS A 64 -8.46 -18.81 5.19
CA LYS A 64 -7.63 -18.16 6.23
C LYS A 64 -7.21 -16.75 5.82
N VAL A 65 -6.82 -16.58 4.55
CA VAL A 65 -6.40 -15.28 4.02
C VAL A 65 -7.55 -14.29 4.10
N THR A 66 -8.72 -14.65 3.61
CA THR A 66 -9.90 -13.78 3.64
C THR A 66 -10.32 -13.40 5.06
N ARG A 67 -10.19 -14.31 6.02
CA ARG A 67 -10.62 -14.09 7.40
C ARG A 67 -9.70 -13.15 8.20
N TYR A 68 -8.39 -13.19 7.97
CA TYR A 68 -7.41 -12.47 8.80
C TYR A 68 -6.73 -11.30 8.10
N SER A 69 -6.91 -11.12 6.79
CA SER A 69 -6.22 -10.08 6.00
C SER A 69 -6.44 -8.67 6.56
N HIS A 70 -7.69 -8.32 6.88
CA HIS A 70 -8.03 -7.00 7.40
C HIS A 70 -7.47 -6.73 8.81
N TRP A 71 -7.35 -7.75 9.66
CA TRP A 71 -6.73 -7.61 10.98
C TRP A 71 -5.23 -7.32 10.86
N VAL A 72 -4.54 -8.04 9.97
CA VAL A 72 -3.10 -7.84 9.75
C VAL A 72 -2.84 -6.45 9.16
N ALA A 73 -3.61 -6.05 8.14
CA ALA A 73 -3.50 -4.72 7.54
C ALA A 73 -3.76 -3.62 8.58
N PHE A 74 -4.81 -3.73 9.38
CA PHE A 74 -5.13 -2.78 10.44
C PHE A 74 -4.00 -2.63 11.45
N VAL A 75 -3.49 -3.73 11.99
CA VAL A 75 -2.41 -3.69 13.00
C VAL A 75 -1.15 -3.05 12.44
N LEU A 76 -0.78 -3.38 11.20
CA LEU A 76 0.40 -2.79 10.54
C LEU A 76 0.23 -1.29 10.30
N LEU A 77 -0.90 -0.86 9.75
CA LEU A 77 -1.18 0.56 9.49
C LEU A 77 -1.32 1.37 10.77
N LEU A 78 -1.92 0.78 11.82
CA LEU A 78 -1.99 1.39 13.14
C LEU A 78 -0.60 1.62 13.74
N PHE A 79 0.26 0.61 13.68
CA PHE A 79 1.63 0.70 14.21
C PHE A 79 2.43 1.81 13.50
N ILE A 80 2.38 1.85 12.17
CA ILE A 80 3.10 2.85 11.38
C ILE A 80 2.51 4.25 11.58
N GLY A 81 1.17 4.37 11.62
CA GLY A 81 0.50 5.64 11.86
C GLY A 81 0.85 6.23 13.23
N ILE A 82 0.90 5.42 14.28
CA ILE A 82 1.34 5.83 15.62
C ILE A 82 2.81 6.27 15.61
N SER A 83 3.69 5.54 14.90
CA SER A 83 5.10 5.93 14.77
C SER A 83 5.24 7.31 14.13
N MET A 84 4.53 7.57 13.02
CA MET A 84 4.55 8.88 12.35
C MET A 84 4.03 10.01 13.25
N ILE A 85 2.97 9.77 14.04
CA ILE A 85 2.44 10.76 14.98
C ILE A 85 3.48 11.08 16.08
N LYS A 86 4.16 10.09 16.62
CA LYS A 86 5.24 10.31 17.60
C LYS A 86 6.39 11.12 17.02
N GLU A 87 6.81 10.79 15.82
CA GLU A 87 7.88 11.49 15.10
C GLU A 87 7.54 12.96 14.78
N SER A 88 6.24 13.28 14.62
CA SER A 88 5.79 14.65 14.35
C SER A 88 6.05 15.65 15.49
N GLY A 89 6.21 15.15 16.73
CA GLY A 89 6.50 15.95 17.93
C GLY A 89 7.98 16.16 18.24
N GLU A 90 8.89 15.47 17.56
CA GLU A 90 10.33 15.55 17.80
C GLU A 90 11.00 16.47 16.77
N GLU A 91 11.65 17.54 17.24
CA GLU A 91 12.38 18.48 16.38
C GLU A 91 13.72 17.93 15.84
N GLU A 92 14.17 16.75 16.29
CA GLU A 92 15.43 16.15 15.87
C GLU A 92 15.26 15.29 14.62
N HIS A 93 16.17 15.51 13.69
CA HIS A 93 16.47 14.81 12.44
C HIS A 93 16.11 13.31 12.44
N VAL A 94 14.83 13.00 12.39
CA VAL A 94 14.42 11.65 12.01
C VAL A 94 14.80 11.52 10.55
N ASN A 95 15.72 10.59 10.27
CA ASN A 95 15.98 10.15 8.92
C ASN A 95 14.66 9.71 8.31
N ALA A 96 14.00 10.62 7.60
CA ALA A 96 12.83 10.35 6.78
C ALA A 96 13.25 9.48 5.58
N ASP A 97 14.26 8.63 5.79
CA ASP A 97 14.75 7.68 4.82
C ASP A 97 13.64 6.64 4.57
N MET A 98 13.55 6.21 3.34
CA MET A 98 12.74 5.05 2.97
C MET A 98 13.39 3.80 3.58
N ASP A 99 13.29 3.70 4.92
CA ASP A 99 13.79 2.56 5.66
C ASP A 99 13.16 1.26 5.13
N VAL A 100 14.03 0.30 4.86
CA VAL A 100 13.66 -0.99 4.24
C VAL A 100 12.57 -1.70 5.07
N LYS A 101 12.66 -1.65 6.40
CA LYS A 101 11.69 -2.29 7.29
C LYS A 101 10.32 -1.64 7.19
N SER A 102 10.27 -0.30 7.23
CA SER A 102 9.03 0.46 7.10
C SER A 102 8.40 0.24 5.72
N MET A 103 9.19 0.31 4.64
CA MET A 103 8.71 0.09 3.28
C MET A 103 8.19 -1.34 3.07
N PHE A 104 8.87 -2.34 3.63
CA PHE A 104 8.42 -3.73 3.60
C PHE A 104 7.06 -3.91 4.28
N LEU A 105 6.91 -3.38 5.51
CA LEU A 105 5.66 -3.50 6.28
C LEU A 105 4.50 -2.81 5.57
N LEU A 106 4.74 -1.60 5.04
CA LEU A 106 3.74 -0.85 4.27
C LEU A 106 3.35 -1.60 2.99
N ALA A 107 4.33 -2.13 2.24
CA ALA A 107 4.06 -2.86 1.01
C ALA A 107 3.26 -4.14 1.27
N VAL A 108 3.58 -4.87 2.34
CA VAL A 108 2.79 -6.04 2.77
C VAL A 108 1.38 -5.61 3.14
N ALA A 109 1.23 -4.57 3.98
CA ALA A 109 -0.09 -4.12 4.45
C ALA A 109 -1.02 -3.72 3.30
N THR A 110 -0.49 -2.99 2.30
CA THR A 110 -1.25 -2.47 1.16
C THR A 110 -1.49 -3.49 0.04
N SER A 111 -0.89 -4.68 0.10
CA SER A 111 -1.02 -5.70 -0.94
C SER A 111 -1.69 -7.00 -0.48
N ILE A 112 -2.22 -7.01 0.75
CA ILE A 112 -2.93 -8.19 1.29
C ILE A 112 -4.23 -8.46 0.52
N ASP A 113 -4.94 -7.43 0.09
CA ASP A 113 -6.14 -7.52 -0.77
C ASP A 113 -5.81 -8.14 -2.13
N ALA A 114 -4.65 -7.79 -2.70
CA ALA A 114 -4.16 -8.38 -3.95
C ALA A 114 -3.92 -9.90 -3.84
N LEU A 115 -3.57 -10.39 -2.65
CA LEU A 115 -3.45 -11.83 -2.39
C LEU A 115 -4.81 -12.53 -2.53
N ALA A 116 -5.89 -11.95 -2.01
CA ALA A 116 -7.25 -12.48 -2.17
C ALA A 116 -7.70 -12.44 -3.64
N VAL A 117 -7.36 -11.37 -4.37
CA VAL A 117 -7.61 -11.28 -5.82
C VAL A 117 -6.86 -12.39 -6.58
N GLY A 118 -5.62 -12.70 -6.19
CA GLY A 118 -4.86 -13.80 -6.77
C GLY A 118 -5.56 -15.16 -6.61
N VAL A 119 -6.13 -15.43 -5.45
CA VAL A 119 -6.98 -16.63 -5.22
C VAL A 119 -8.15 -16.65 -6.20
N THR A 120 -8.85 -15.53 -6.34
CA THR A 120 -9.98 -15.40 -7.29
C THR A 120 -9.54 -15.64 -8.72
N PHE A 121 -8.36 -15.13 -9.13
CA PHE A 121 -7.79 -15.37 -10.45
C PHE A 121 -7.53 -16.86 -10.74
N ALA A 122 -7.13 -17.63 -9.71
CA ALA A 122 -6.97 -19.08 -9.85
C ALA A 122 -8.28 -19.79 -10.18
N PHE A 123 -9.38 -19.42 -9.52
CA PHE A 123 -10.71 -19.97 -9.80
C PHE A 123 -11.27 -19.56 -11.17
N LEU A 124 -11.03 -18.31 -11.56
CA LEU A 124 -11.47 -17.78 -12.86
C LEU A 124 -10.54 -18.16 -14.03
N LYS A 125 -9.46 -18.91 -13.77
CA LYS A 125 -8.47 -19.34 -14.77
C LYS A 125 -7.89 -18.17 -15.56
N VAL A 126 -7.67 -17.03 -14.91
CA VAL A 126 -7.07 -15.85 -15.53
C VAL A 126 -5.61 -16.12 -15.86
N ALA A 127 -5.13 -15.59 -17.00
CA ALA A 127 -3.69 -15.60 -17.33
C ALA A 127 -2.93 -14.75 -16.32
N ILE A 128 -2.33 -15.39 -15.30
CA ILE A 128 -1.80 -14.71 -14.12
C ILE A 128 -0.65 -13.75 -14.45
N VAL A 129 0.30 -14.15 -15.30
CA VAL A 129 1.50 -13.34 -15.58
C VAL A 129 1.18 -11.98 -16.19
N PRO A 130 0.37 -11.86 -17.26
CA PRO A 130 -0.04 -10.55 -17.76
C PRO A 130 -0.83 -9.73 -16.73
N ALA A 131 -1.71 -10.38 -15.95
CA ALA A 131 -2.54 -9.69 -14.97
C ALA A 131 -1.69 -9.05 -13.86
N VAL A 132 -0.79 -9.80 -13.24
CA VAL A 132 0.06 -9.27 -12.15
C VAL A 132 1.08 -8.26 -12.64
N SER A 133 1.60 -8.43 -13.86
CA SER A 133 2.51 -7.45 -14.46
C SER A 133 1.80 -6.11 -14.67
N PHE A 134 0.57 -6.16 -15.15
CA PHE A 134 -0.23 -4.96 -15.35
C PHE A 134 -0.58 -4.27 -14.02
N ILE A 135 -1.04 -5.03 -13.01
CA ILE A 135 -1.32 -4.53 -11.67
C ILE A 135 -0.07 -3.89 -11.05
N GLY A 136 1.08 -4.57 -11.12
CA GLY A 136 2.34 -4.06 -10.59
C GLY A 136 2.79 -2.75 -11.25
N ILE A 137 2.66 -2.64 -12.57
CA ILE A 137 3.02 -1.42 -13.32
C ILE A 137 2.10 -0.26 -12.93
N VAL A 138 0.79 -0.48 -12.87
CA VAL A 138 -0.18 0.55 -12.47
C VAL A 138 0.12 1.02 -11.05
N THR A 139 0.34 0.10 -10.12
CA THR A 139 0.68 0.43 -8.73
C THR A 139 2.02 1.16 -8.63
N PHE A 140 3.03 0.77 -9.40
CA PHE A 140 4.31 1.49 -9.47
C PHE A 140 4.11 2.95 -9.85
N VAL A 141 3.37 3.21 -10.93
CA VAL A 141 3.10 4.57 -11.43
C VAL A 141 2.30 5.38 -10.41
N CYS A 142 1.24 4.80 -9.85
CA CYS A 142 0.42 5.44 -8.83
C CYS A 142 1.26 5.79 -7.59
N SER A 143 2.07 4.87 -7.09
CA SER A 143 2.90 5.09 -5.90
C SER A 143 3.98 6.15 -6.14
N ALA A 144 4.63 6.13 -7.30
CA ALA A 144 5.60 7.17 -7.67
C ALA A 144 4.94 8.55 -7.74
N ALA A 145 3.73 8.64 -8.32
CA ALA A 145 2.95 9.87 -8.37
C ALA A 145 2.53 10.31 -6.96
N GLY A 146 2.09 9.37 -6.10
CA GLY A 146 1.71 9.62 -4.71
C GLY A 146 2.84 10.27 -3.90
N VAL A 147 4.05 9.71 -3.97
CA VAL A 147 5.24 10.30 -3.31
C VAL A 147 5.50 11.72 -3.80
N LYS A 148 5.40 11.96 -5.11
CA LYS A 148 5.60 13.30 -5.69
C LYS A 148 4.55 14.29 -5.21
N ILE A 149 3.29 13.91 -5.23
CA ILE A 149 2.18 14.74 -4.74
C ILE A 149 2.38 15.05 -3.25
N GLY A 150 2.61 14.02 -2.43
CA GLY A 150 2.85 14.20 -1.00
C GLY A 150 4.00 15.14 -0.68
N SER A 151 5.12 15.04 -1.39
CA SER A 151 6.28 15.89 -1.16
C SER A 151 6.05 17.38 -1.45
N LEU A 152 5.20 17.70 -2.44
CA LEU A 152 4.85 19.09 -2.75
C LEU A 152 4.14 19.78 -1.59
N PHE A 153 3.33 19.02 -0.84
CA PHE A 153 2.65 19.52 0.35
C PHE A 153 3.55 19.46 1.60
N GLY A 154 4.38 18.42 1.73
CA GLY A 154 5.27 18.21 2.88
C GLY A 154 6.36 19.26 3.05
N MET A 155 6.88 19.82 1.96
CA MET A 155 7.89 20.89 2.02
C MET A 155 7.41 22.15 2.74
N LYS A 156 6.10 22.40 2.76
CA LYS A 156 5.52 23.61 3.37
C LYS A 156 5.15 23.42 4.85
N TYR A 157 4.87 22.18 5.28
CA TYR A 157 4.31 21.91 6.60
C TYR A 157 4.79 20.57 7.19
N LYS A 158 6.10 20.33 7.29
CA LYS A 158 6.70 19.03 7.65
C LYS A 158 6.08 18.38 8.91
N SER A 159 6.08 19.05 10.06
CA SER A 159 5.53 18.50 11.32
C SER A 159 4.02 18.22 11.23
N LYS A 160 3.24 19.12 10.62
CA LYS A 160 1.81 18.90 10.41
C LYS A 160 1.56 17.79 9.37
N ALA A 161 2.48 17.59 8.42
CA ALA A 161 2.38 16.55 7.41
C ALA A 161 2.55 15.15 8.01
N ASP A 162 3.51 14.96 8.91
CA ASP A 162 3.71 13.68 9.60
C ASP A 162 2.52 13.33 10.49
N LEU A 163 1.98 14.32 11.22
CA LEU A 163 0.76 14.15 12.01
C LEU A 163 -0.43 13.75 11.12
N CYS A 164 -0.67 14.50 10.03
CA CYS A 164 -1.76 14.20 9.10
C CYS A 164 -1.58 12.82 8.43
N GLY A 165 -0.37 12.49 7.99
CA GLY A 165 -0.05 11.20 7.38
C GLY A 165 -0.34 10.05 8.34
N GLY A 166 0.11 10.15 9.59
CA GLY A 166 -0.15 9.15 10.61
C GLY A 166 -1.64 8.96 10.90
N ILE A 167 -2.41 10.06 11.02
CA ILE A 167 -3.86 10.00 11.20
C ILE A 167 -4.54 9.33 10.00
N ILE A 168 -4.15 9.68 8.77
CA ILE A 168 -4.71 9.09 7.55
C ILE A 168 -4.45 7.57 7.52
N LEU A 169 -3.23 7.12 7.86
CA LEU A 169 -2.91 5.69 7.90
C LEU A 169 -3.77 4.93 8.92
N ILE A 170 -3.98 5.51 10.10
CA ILE A 170 -4.87 4.92 11.11
C ILE A 170 -6.30 4.83 10.59
N LEU A 171 -6.81 5.90 9.96
CA LEU A 171 -8.17 5.91 9.40
C LEU A 171 -8.34 4.88 8.28
N ILE A 172 -7.34 4.73 7.41
CA ILE A 172 -7.33 3.69 6.36
C ILE A 172 -7.35 2.30 7.02
N GLY A 173 -6.52 2.07 8.04
CA GLY A 173 -6.49 0.81 8.78
C GLY A 173 -7.85 0.47 9.41
N VAL A 174 -8.48 1.45 10.06
CA VAL A 174 -9.82 1.29 10.65
C VAL A 174 -10.86 0.99 9.57
N LYS A 175 -10.84 1.70 8.44
CA LYS A 175 -11.74 1.45 7.31
C LYS A 175 -11.61 0.02 6.81
N ILE A 176 -10.39 -0.45 6.53
CA ILE A 176 -10.12 -1.82 6.08
C ILE A 176 -10.65 -2.85 7.08
N LEU A 177 -10.49 -2.60 8.39
CA LEU A 177 -11.01 -3.48 9.43
C LEU A 177 -12.54 -3.54 9.42
N LEU A 178 -13.21 -2.39 9.33
CA LEU A 178 -14.68 -2.32 9.32
C LEU A 178 -15.29 -2.96 8.08
N GLU A 179 -14.68 -2.75 6.90
CA GLU A 179 -15.05 -3.44 5.65
C GLU A 179 -14.88 -4.96 5.79
N GLY A 180 -13.75 -5.41 6.36
CA GLY A 180 -13.48 -6.82 6.58
C GLY A 180 -14.40 -7.50 7.60
N LEU A 181 -14.96 -6.72 8.54
CA LEU A 181 -15.97 -7.21 9.50
C LEU A 181 -17.40 -7.12 8.96
N GLY A 182 -17.61 -6.56 7.77
CA GLY A 182 -18.94 -6.41 7.17
C GLY A 182 -19.82 -5.37 7.88
N ILE A 183 -19.23 -4.39 8.55
CA ILE A 183 -19.95 -3.33 9.27
C ILE A 183 -20.31 -2.18 8.32
N ILE A 184 -19.46 -1.94 7.31
CA ILE A 184 -19.65 -0.93 6.23
C ILE A 184 -19.38 -1.56 4.88
#